data_03377a547d24f3fe57e98f879acba9fa
#
_entry.id   03377a547d24f3fe57e98f879acba9fa
#
_cell.length_a   1.000
_cell.length_b   1.000
_cell.length_c   1.000
_cell.angle_alpha   90.00
_cell.angle_beta   90.00
_cell.angle_gamma   90.00
#
_symmetry.space_group_name_H-M   'P 1'
#
loop_
_entity.id
_entity.type
_entity.pdbx_description
1 polymer ?
#
loop_
_entity_poly.entity_id
_entity_poly.type
_entity_poly.pdbx_seq_one_letter_code
_entity_poly.pdbx_strand_id
1 'polypeptide(L)'
;MTASFSFIHAADLHLDSPFRGMSYLEELAGGEFKHVFQRLRDCTFIALTRLVDLCLEKKVDFLLLAGDLFDVANRSLRAQLRFREEMQRLAEAGISVFVISGNHDPADGWRADLEYPATVHFFSEREVEKRPVIKGGREV
;
A
#
# COMPACT_ATOMS: atom_id res chain seq x y z
N MET A 1 22.38 -0.01 25.94
CA MET A 1 20.97 0.42 25.72
C MET A 1 20.47 -0.26 24.49
N THR A 2 19.39 -0.99 24.58
CA THR A 2 18.70 -1.56 23.43
C THR A 2 18.02 -0.42 22.66
N ALA A 3 18.30 -0.29 21.36
CA ALA A 3 17.57 0.68 20.54
C ALA A 3 16.12 0.19 20.42
N SER A 4 15.16 1.01 20.85
CA SER A 4 13.75 0.73 20.58
C SER A 4 13.41 1.17 19.17
N PHE A 5 12.64 0.36 18.45
CA PHE A 5 12.08 0.70 17.14
C PHE A 5 10.55 0.62 17.19
N SER A 6 9.90 1.31 16.27
CA SER A 6 8.46 1.30 16.11
C SER A 6 8.11 1.05 14.65
N PHE A 7 7.03 0.32 14.42
CA PHE A 7 6.55 0.06 13.08
C PHE A 7 5.03 -0.01 13.05
N ILE A 8 4.48 0.14 11.86
CA ILE A 8 3.08 -0.15 11.58
C ILE A 8 3.03 -1.38 10.68
N HIS A 9 2.07 -2.24 10.93
CA HIS A 9 1.75 -3.40 10.10
C HIS A 9 0.34 -3.25 9.54
N ALA A 10 0.22 -3.44 8.22
CA ALA A 10 -1.07 -3.48 7.52
C ALA A 10 -1.06 -4.63 6.52
N ALA A 11 -2.24 -5.14 6.19
CA ALA A 11 -2.44 -6.23 5.25
C ALA A 11 -3.73 -6.03 4.46
N ASP A 12 -3.91 -6.75 3.37
CA ASP A 12 -5.16 -6.86 2.63
C ASP A 12 -5.73 -5.49 2.20
N LEU A 13 -4.90 -4.66 1.56
CA LEU A 13 -5.31 -3.30 1.16
C LEU A 13 -6.26 -3.30 -0.02
N HIS A 14 -6.17 -4.28 -0.91
CA HIS A 14 -7.03 -4.44 -2.09
C HIS A 14 -7.30 -3.11 -2.82
N LEU A 15 -6.23 -2.38 -3.15
CA LEU A 15 -6.31 -1.04 -3.72
C LEU A 15 -7.08 -1.04 -5.05
N ASP A 16 -8.07 -0.15 -5.14
CA ASP A 16 -8.95 0.03 -6.30
C ASP A 16 -9.80 -1.21 -6.64
N SER A 17 -9.98 -2.13 -5.69
CA SER A 17 -10.86 -3.27 -5.89
C SER A 17 -12.32 -2.82 -6.03
N PRO A 18 -13.03 -3.24 -7.08
CA PRO A 18 -14.39 -2.81 -7.31
C PRO A 18 -15.36 -3.43 -6.30
N PHE A 19 -16.30 -2.63 -5.80
CA PHE A 19 -17.42 -3.15 -5.03
C PHE A 19 -18.43 -3.80 -5.96
N ARG A 20 -18.69 -5.09 -5.75
CA ARG A 20 -19.69 -5.82 -6.57
C ARG A 20 -21.07 -5.20 -6.41
N GLY A 21 -21.77 -4.98 -7.53
CA GLY A 21 -23.11 -4.41 -7.56
C GLY A 21 -23.17 -2.88 -7.42
N MET A 22 -22.04 -2.19 -7.24
CA MET A 22 -22.05 -0.72 -7.11
C MET A 22 -22.62 -0.02 -8.34
N SER A 23 -22.23 -0.44 -9.54
CA SER A 23 -22.73 0.13 -10.80
C SER A 23 -24.25 0.00 -10.94
N TYR A 24 -24.81 -1.12 -10.52
CA TYR A 24 -26.27 -1.33 -10.52
C TYR A 24 -26.99 -0.39 -9.54
N LEU A 25 -26.43 -0.22 -8.33
CA LEU A 25 -26.98 0.70 -7.34
C LEU A 25 -26.86 2.17 -7.78
N GLU A 26 -25.76 2.53 -8.42
CA GLU A 26 -25.54 3.87 -8.96
C GLU A 26 -26.57 4.21 -10.08
N GLU A 27 -26.87 3.24 -10.94
CA GLU A 27 -27.87 3.36 -11.98
C GLU A 27 -29.28 3.53 -11.40
N LEU A 28 -29.65 2.71 -10.40
CA LEU A 28 -30.93 2.82 -9.69
C LEU A 28 -31.11 4.14 -8.95
N ALA A 29 -30.04 4.68 -8.40
CA ALA A 29 -30.05 5.93 -7.63
C ALA A 29 -30.20 7.19 -8.50
N GLY A 30 -30.16 7.05 -9.84
CA GLY A 30 -30.44 8.16 -10.76
C GLY A 30 -29.49 9.35 -10.66
N GLY A 31 -28.28 9.13 -10.15
CA GLY A 31 -27.24 10.18 -10.02
C GLY A 31 -27.34 11.06 -8.77
N GLU A 32 -28.40 10.96 -7.98
CA GLU A 32 -28.59 11.76 -6.76
C GLU A 32 -27.48 11.55 -5.72
N PHE A 33 -26.93 10.33 -5.64
CA PHE A 33 -25.85 9.96 -4.71
C PHE A 33 -24.47 9.80 -5.38
N LYS A 34 -24.25 10.43 -6.51
CA LYS A 34 -23.00 10.31 -7.27
C LYS A 34 -21.74 10.54 -6.43
N HIS A 35 -21.77 11.52 -5.52
CA HIS A 35 -20.66 11.82 -4.62
C HIS A 35 -20.39 10.70 -3.60
N VAL A 36 -21.43 9.99 -3.16
CA VAL A 36 -21.30 8.84 -2.24
C VAL A 36 -20.61 7.68 -2.97
N PHE A 37 -21.06 7.36 -4.18
CA PHE A 37 -20.46 6.30 -4.99
C PHE A 37 -19.00 6.61 -5.35
N GLN A 38 -18.69 7.89 -5.62
CA GLN A 38 -17.30 8.29 -5.85
C GLN A 38 -16.42 8.06 -4.61
N ARG A 39 -16.90 8.45 -3.43
CA ARG A 39 -16.17 8.20 -2.17
C ARG A 39 -16.01 6.72 -1.86
N LEU A 40 -16.99 5.89 -2.19
CA LEU A 40 -16.88 4.44 -2.05
C LEU A 40 -15.80 3.88 -2.99
N ARG A 41 -15.74 4.32 -4.24
CA ARG A 41 -14.68 3.93 -5.18
C ARG A 41 -13.27 4.33 -4.69
N ASP A 42 -13.17 5.44 -3.99
CA ASP A 42 -11.89 5.97 -3.52
C ASP A 42 -11.53 5.53 -2.09
N CYS A 43 -12.38 4.74 -1.42
CA CYS A 43 -12.21 4.45 0.01
C CYS A 43 -10.89 3.71 0.33
N THR A 44 -10.42 2.81 -0.54
CA THR A 44 -9.15 2.10 -0.34
C THR A 44 -7.97 3.04 -0.47
N PHE A 45 -8.01 4.02 -1.37
CA PHE A 45 -7.00 5.06 -1.48
C PHE A 45 -7.01 6.01 -0.28
N ILE A 46 -8.19 6.38 0.21
CA ILE A 46 -8.32 7.18 1.43
C ILE A 46 -7.72 6.43 2.63
N ALA A 47 -7.96 5.12 2.72
CA ALA A 47 -7.37 4.29 3.76
C ALA A 47 -5.85 4.23 3.67
N LEU A 48 -5.29 4.06 2.45
CA LEU A 48 -3.84 4.08 2.22
C LEU A 48 -3.22 5.43 2.64
N THR A 49 -3.82 6.55 2.21
CA THR A 49 -3.34 7.89 2.58
C THR A 49 -3.33 8.07 4.11
N ARG A 50 -4.39 7.65 4.81
CA ARG A 50 -4.46 7.70 6.27
C ARG A 50 -3.44 6.81 6.97
N LEU A 51 -3.15 5.64 6.40
CA LEU A 51 -2.09 4.75 6.89
C LEU A 51 -0.73 5.43 6.81
N VAL A 52 -0.42 6.07 5.67
CA VAL A 52 0.81 6.83 5.46
C VAL A 52 0.88 8.05 6.39
N ASP A 53 -0.20 8.80 6.52
CA ASP A 53 -0.29 9.93 7.45
C ASP A 53 0.01 9.49 8.90
N LEU A 54 -0.51 8.34 9.31
CA LEU A 54 -0.25 7.76 10.62
C LEU A 54 1.24 7.40 10.80
N CYS A 55 1.87 6.80 9.78
CA CYS A 55 3.30 6.51 9.79
C CYS A 55 4.13 7.78 9.99
N LEU A 56 3.78 8.84 9.28
CA LEU A 56 4.45 10.15 9.34
C LEU A 56 4.24 10.82 10.71
N GLU A 57 3.01 10.82 11.22
CA GLU A 57 2.66 11.38 12.53
C GLU A 57 3.43 10.68 13.65
N LYS A 58 3.43 9.35 13.65
CA LYS A 58 4.10 8.53 14.66
C LYS A 58 5.61 8.45 14.47
N LYS A 59 6.13 8.90 13.32
CA LYS A 59 7.55 8.81 12.96
C LYS A 59 8.11 7.41 13.17
N VAL A 60 7.38 6.43 12.63
CA VAL A 60 7.77 5.02 12.71
C VAL A 60 9.07 4.77 11.95
N ASP A 61 9.81 3.73 12.35
CA ASP A 61 11.06 3.37 11.68
C ASP A 61 10.78 2.67 10.34
N PHE A 62 9.69 1.88 10.27
CA PHE A 62 9.30 1.21 9.03
C PHE A 62 7.81 0.85 9.01
N LEU A 63 7.31 0.55 7.80
CA LEU A 63 5.99 0.03 7.51
C LEU A 63 6.10 -1.38 6.94
N LEU A 64 5.31 -2.32 7.46
CA LEU A 64 5.15 -3.67 6.91
C LEU A 64 3.80 -3.77 6.19
N LEU A 65 3.83 -4.22 4.93
CA LEU A 65 2.64 -4.50 4.13
C LEU A 65 2.63 -5.98 3.76
N ALA A 66 1.66 -6.73 4.30
CA ALA A 66 1.61 -8.18 4.22
C ALA A 66 0.43 -8.67 3.38
N GLY A 67 0.71 -8.95 2.11
CA GLY A 67 -0.23 -9.58 1.18
C GLY A 67 -1.35 -8.70 0.65
N ASP A 68 -1.90 -9.11 -0.46
CA ASP A 68 -3.10 -8.58 -1.12
C ASP A 68 -3.15 -7.05 -1.22
N LEU A 69 -2.03 -6.48 -1.68
CA LEU A 69 -1.89 -5.04 -1.87
C LEU A 69 -2.75 -4.56 -3.05
N PHE A 70 -2.75 -5.34 -4.12
CA PHE A 70 -3.53 -5.11 -5.34
C PHE A 70 -4.44 -6.31 -5.62
N ASP A 71 -5.43 -6.09 -6.46
CA ASP A 71 -6.27 -7.17 -6.99
C ASP A 71 -5.85 -7.48 -8.44
N VAL A 72 -5.25 -8.66 -8.64
CA VAL A 72 -4.81 -9.12 -9.97
C VAL A 72 -5.93 -9.09 -11.00
N ALA A 73 -7.14 -9.43 -10.60
CA ALA A 73 -8.29 -9.43 -11.49
C ALA A 73 -8.60 -8.03 -12.05
N ASN A 74 -8.27 -6.99 -11.30
CA ASN A 74 -8.55 -5.61 -11.68
C ASN A 74 -7.40 -4.91 -12.41
N ARG A 75 -6.14 -5.35 -12.23
CA ARG A 75 -4.91 -4.80 -12.86
C ARG A 75 -4.87 -3.27 -12.93
N SER A 76 -5.26 -2.59 -11.85
CA SER A 76 -5.39 -1.14 -11.82
C SER A 76 -4.04 -0.42 -11.86
N LEU A 77 -3.73 0.25 -12.99
CA LEU A 77 -2.59 1.16 -13.06
C LEU A 77 -2.76 2.35 -12.10
N ARG A 78 -4.01 2.81 -11.92
CA ARG A 78 -4.34 3.87 -10.95
C ARG A 78 -3.92 3.48 -9.53
N ALA A 79 -4.18 2.23 -9.13
CA ALA A 79 -3.77 1.71 -7.83
C ALA A 79 -2.26 1.74 -7.65
N GLN A 80 -1.50 1.31 -8.67
CA GLN A 80 -0.05 1.29 -8.63
C GLN A 80 0.55 2.70 -8.55
N LEU A 81 0.02 3.65 -9.33
CA LEU A 81 0.47 5.05 -9.31
C LEU A 81 0.19 5.69 -7.95
N ARG A 82 -1.02 5.52 -7.39
CA ARG A 82 -1.36 6.04 -6.06
C ARG A 82 -0.51 5.41 -4.97
N PHE A 83 -0.27 4.13 -5.03
CA PHE A 83 0.63 3.45 -4.09
C PHE A 83 2.04 4.03 -4.18
N ARG A 84 2.60 4.19 -5.39
CA ARG A 84 3.92 4.79 -5.59
C ARG A 84 4.02 6.19 -5.02
N GLU A 85 3.00 7.04 -5.23
CA GLU A 85 2.95 8.40 -4.68
C GLU A 85 3.03 8.40 -3.15
N GLU A 86 2.27 7.52 -2.50
CA GLU A 86 2.28 7.40 -1.03
C GLU A 86 3.61 6.83 -0.51
N MET A 87 4.22 5.90 -1.23
CA MET A 87 5.55 5.39 -0.90
C MET A 87 6.63 6.48 -1.02
N GLN A 88 6.50 7.37 -1.99
CA GLN A 88 7.40 8.53 -2.12
C GLN A 88 7.34 9.43 -0.89
N ARG A 89 6.16 9.68 -0.34
CA ARG A 89 5.99 10.47 0.90
C ARG A 89 6.73 9.84 2.09
N LEU A 90 6.66 8.52 2.24
CA LEU A 90 7.39 7.78 3.28
C LEU A 90 8.90 7.84 3.04
N ALA A 91 9.35 7.70 1.79
CA ALA A 91 10.76 7.80 1.43
C ALA A 91 11.37 9.16 1.77
N GLU A 92 10.65 10.25 1.50
CA GLU A 92 11.05 11.63 1.84
C GLU A 92 11.18 11.83 3.36
N ALA A 93 10.43 11.07 4.15
CA ALA A 93 10.52 11.05 5.61
C ALA A 93 11.57 10.04 6.14
N GLY A 94 12.25 9.29 5.25
CA GLY A 94 13.24 8.28 5.62
C GLY A 94 12.64 7.00 6.23
N ILE A 95 11.34 6.75 6.02
CA ILE A 95 10.64 5.56 6.52
C ILE A 95 10.76 4.44 5.48
N SER A 96 11.33 3.30 5.91
CA SER A 96 11.43 2.12 5.06
C SER A 96 10.08 1.39 4.94
N VAL A 97 9.83 0.78 3.78
CA VAL A 97 8.62 -0.01 3.55
C VAL A 97 8.99 -1.40 3.08
N PHE A 98 8.47 -2.40 3.75
CA PHE A 98 8.68 -3.80 3.41
C PHE A 98 7.36 -4.42 2.97
N VAL A 99 7.35 -4.98 1.77
CA VAL A 99 6.15 -5.52 1.12
C VAL A 99 6.34 -7.00 0.84
N ILE A 100 5.35 -7.79 1.25
CA ILE A 100 5.21 -9.20 0.87
C ILE A 100 3.97 -9.30 -0.01
N SER A 101 4.10 -9.94 -1.18
CA SER A 101 2.97 -10.22 -2.07
C SER A 101 2.01 -11.25 -1.44
N GLY A 102 0.72 -11.13 -1.75
CA GLY A 102 -0.31 -12.09 -1.40
C GLY A 102 -0.71 -12.97 -2.60
N ASN A 103 -1.69 -13.84 -2.40
CA ASN A 103 -2.20 -14.70 -3.46
C ASN A 103 -2.99 -13.94 -4.54
N HIS A 104 -3.46 -12.73 -4.25
CA HIS A 104 -4.13 -11.85 -5.19
C HIS A 104 -3.21 -10.85 -5.90
N ASP A 105 -1.96 -10.73 -5.49
CA ASP A 105 -0.95 -9.87 -6.09
C ASP A 105 0.40 -10.62 -6.31
N PRO A 106 0.41 -11.71 -7.11
CA PRO A 106 1.63 -12.49 -7.32
C PRO A 106 2.77 -11.62 -7.85
N ALA A 107 3.98 -11.92 -7.39
CA ALA A 107 5.18 -11.17 -7.69
C ALA A 107 5.53 -11.12 -9.19
N ASP A 108 5.00 -12.06 -9.97
CA ASP A 108 5.34 -12.22 -11.39
C ASP A 108 4.30 -11.55 -12.31
N GLY A 109 4.73 -10.50 -12.99
CA GLY A 109 4.35 -10.31 -14.39
C GLY A 109 3.30 -9.26 -14.73
N TRP A 110 2.61 -8.58 -13.79
CA TRP A 110 1.67 -7.54 -14.21
C TRP A 110 1.91 -6.15 -13.60
N ARG A 111 2.84 -6.06 -12.66
CA ARG A 111 3.23 -4.73 -12.17
C ARG A 111 3.72 -3.90 -13.35
N ALA A 112 3.14 -2.71 -13.53
CA ALA A 112 3.70 -1.76 -14.47
C ALA A 112 5.18 -1.56 -14.14
N ASP A 113 6.00 -1.33 -15.14
CA ASP A 113 7.43 -1.03 -14.97
C ASP A 113 7.59 0.36 -14.33
N LEU A 114 7.19 0.43 -13.05
CA LEU A 114 7.24 1.63 -12.23
C LEU A 114 8.43 1.56 -11.30
N GLU A 115 9.26 2.57 -11.35
CA GLU A 115 10.32 2.74 -10.37
C GLU A 115 9.72 3.15 -9.02
N TYR A 116 10.07 2.40 -7.98
CA TYR A 116 9.75 2.71 -6.59
C TYR A 116 10.97 3.33 -5.89
N PRO A 117 10.76 4.13 -4.83
CA PRO A 117 11.86 4.61 -4.00
C PRO A 117 12.71 3.45 -3.46
N ALA A 118 14.02 3.68 -3.32
CA ALA A 118 14.95 2.67 -2.82
C ALA A 118 14.65 2.19 -1.37
N THR A 119 13.85 2.95 -0.64
CA THR A 119 13.36 2.59 0.71
C THR A 119 12.21 1.59 0.71
N VAL A 120 11.64 1.29 -0.47
CA VAL A 120 10.55 0.31 -0.63
C VAL A 120 11.15 -1.00 -1.13
N HIS A 121 11.03 -2.04 -0.31
CA HIS A 121 11.52 -3.35 -0.64
C HIS A 121 10.38 -4.35 -0.79
N PHE A 122 10.29 -4.96 -1.97
CA PHE A 122 9.40 -6.08 -2.25
C PHE A 122 10.16 -7.38 -2.06
N PHE A 123 9.76 -8.18 -1.08
CA PHE A 123 10.35 -9.48 -0.85
C PHE A 123 9.98 -10.48 -1.94
N SER A 124 10.93 -11.36 -2.26
CA SER A 124 10.69 -12.50 -3.14
C SER A 124 9.82 -13.55 -2.43
N GLU A 125 8.91 -14.19 -3.18
CA GLU A 125 8.15 -15.34 -2.69
C GLU A 125 9.00 -16.64 -2.68
N ARG A 126 10.15 -16.63 -3.35
CA ARG A 126 10.96 -17.84 -3.61
C ARG A 126 12.11 -17.99 -2.64
N GLU A 127 12.57 -16.92 -2.01
CA GLU A 127 13.77 -16.91 -1.19
C GLU A 127 13.55 -16.17 0.12
N VAL A 128 14.20 -16.65 1.17
CA VAL A 128 14.24 -15.94 2.45
C VAL A 128 15.27 -14.82 2.36
N GLU A 129 14.80 -13.60 2.47
CA GLU A 129 15.64 -12.40 2.47
C GLU A 129 15.70 -11.77 3.84
N LYS A 130 16.83 -11.10 4.13
CA LYS A 130 17.00 -10.25 5.32
C LYS A 130 17.29 -8.84 4.88
N ARG A 131 16.58 -7.88 5.46
CA ARG A 131 16.77 -6.45 5.22
C ARG A 131 16.95 -5.74 6.55
N PRO A 132 18.13 -5.15 6.79
CA PRO A 132 18.37 -4.40 8.02
C PRO A 132 17.62 -3.07 8.00
N VAL A 133 17.12 -2.69 9.16
CA VAL A 133 16.65 -1.33 9.44
C VAL A 133 17.72 -0.61 10.22
N ILE A 134 18.20 0.52 9.73
CA ILE A 134 19.25 1.29 10.38
C ILE A 134 18.62 2.41 11.20
N LYS A 135 18.87 2.43 12.49
CA LYS A 135 18.44 3.50 13.40
C LYS A 135 19.61 4.01 14.22
N GLY A 136 19.90 5.31 14.10
CA GLY A 136 20.99 5.92 14.85
C GLY A 136 22.36 5.27 14.59
N GLY A 137 22.61 4.80 13.37
CA GLY A 137 23.85 4.10 12.98
C GLY A 137 23.95 2.66 13.48
N ARG A 138 22.85 2.08 13.98
CA ARG A 138 22.77 0.67 14.40
C ARG A 138 21.77 -0.08 13.54
N GLU A 139 22.12 -1.33 13.24
CA GLU A 139 21.22 -2.28 12.60
C GLU A 139 20.25 -2.85 13.64
N VAL A 140 18.96 -2.95 13.25
CA VAL A 140 17.87 -3.47 14.08
C VAL A 140 17.21 -4.62 13.35
#